data_508d2274741c3397d9675d47831d45a2
#
_entry.id   508d2274741c3397d9675d47831d45a2
#
_cell.length_a   1.000
_cell.length_b   1.000
_cell.length_c   1.000
_cell.angle_alpha   90.00
_cell.angle_beta   90.00
_cell.angle_gamma   90.00
#
_symmetry.space_group_name_H-M   'P 1'
#
loop_
_entity.id
_entity.type
_entity.pdbx_description
1 polymer ?
#
loop_
_entity_poly.entity_id
_entity_poly.type
_entity_poly.pdbx_seq_one_letter_code
_entity_poly.pdbx_strand_id
1 'polypeptide(L)'
;TFMKRFTGHKEDWGMFLDVKMWDKIKNPEKYKGKTMIVGSVTDGYNYFEAKYKRTRAFLEEMQGSGINLIITTKSNLVTRDIDLIKTYPNPLVAWSINTLDEEFKKDMDSAPTIKSRIEAMKQVHDAGIRTTCFISPIFPGITDVFTIIEEIKDFCDYIWLENLNLRGTFKPTIINYIKEKHPELNDLYNKIYTKKDMSYWEGLDKKVQEYADKNGFMYVIDEEPFLKNPTGKPIIINYFYHEKIRQLSKNK
;
A
#
# COMPACT_ATOMS: atom_id res chain seq x y z
N THR A 1 -7.36 -17.07 9.20
CA THR A 1 -6.58 -15.85 9.04
C THR A 1 -6.33 -15.16 10.36
N PHE A 2 -5.30 -14.31 10.43
CA PHE A 2 -4.90 -13.59 11.65
C PHE A 2 -6.08 -12.81 12.26
N MET A 3 -6.80 -12.04 11.47
CA MET A 3 -7.93 -11.21 11.94
C MET A 3 -9.14 -12.03 12.43
N LYS A 4 -9.39 -13.21 11.89
CA LYS A 4 -10.49 -14.09 12.32
C LYS A 4 -10.39 -14.45 13.81
N ARG A 5 -9.16 -14.48 14.37
CA ARG A 5 -8.92 -14.74 15.81
C ARG A 5 -9.36 -13.60 16.73
N PHE A 6 -9.46 -12.37 16.19
CA PHE A 6 -9.79 -11.18 16.99
C PHE A 6 -11.23 -10.71 16.82
N THR A 7 -11.91 -11.15 15.76
CA THR A 7 -13.27 -10.70 15.45
C THR A 7 -14.37 -11.60 16.01
N GLY A 8 -14.04 -12.85 16.38
CA GLY A 8 -15.02 -13.85 16.80
C GLY A 8 -15.95 -14.37 15.70
N HIS A 9 -15.80 -13.88 14.46
CA HIS A 9 -16.62 -14.31 13.32
C HIS A 9 -16.25 -15.71 12.85
N LYS A 10 -17.29 -16.47 12.47
CA LYS A 10 -17.15 -17.83 11.87
C LYS A 10 -17.05 -17.78 10.35
N GLU A 11 -17.64 -16.76 9.75
CA GLU A 11 -17.68 -16.52 8.31
C GLU A 11 -16.27 -16.32 7.74
N ASP A 12 -16.14 -16.53 6.43
CA ASP A 12 -14.88 -16.27 5.75
C ASP A 12 -14.55 -14.79 5.67
N TRP A 13 -13.26 -14.50 5.59
CA TRP A 13 -12.78 -13.12 5.48
C TRP A 13 -13.34 -12.43 4.24
N GLY A 14 -13.91 -11.24 4.44
CA GLY A 14 -14.59 -10.48 3.39
C GLY A 14 -16.11 -10.67 3.35
N MET A 15 -16.65 -11.66 4.09
CA MET A 15 -18.09 -11.92 4.14
C MET A 15 -18.80 -11.17 5.27
N PHE A 16 -18.06 -10.42 6.07
CA PHE A 16 -18.61 -9.62 7.17
C PHE A 16 -17.88 -8.27 7.30
N LEU A 17 -18.54 -7.32 7.91
CA LEU A 17 -17.99 -6.02 8.27
C LEU A 17 -18.39 -5.66 9.70
N ASP A 18 -17.41 -5.34 10.54
CA ASP A 18 -17.64 -4.76 11.86
C ASP A 18 -17.61 -3.24 11.77
N VAL A 19 -18.73 -2.60 12.06
CA VAL A 19 -18.77 -1.14 12.21
C VAL A 19 -18.30 -0.82 13.64
N LYS A 20 -17.06 -0.34 13.75
CA LYS A 20 -16.49 0.02 15.05
C LYS A 20 -17.15 1.28 15.60
N MET A 21 -17.78 1.12 16.75
CA MET A 21 -18.29 2.23 17.55
C MET A 21 -17.36 2.43 18.75
N TRP A 22 -17.05 3.66 19.04
CA TRP A 22 -16.21 4.03 20.20
C TRP A 22 -16.78 5.27 20.87
N ASP A 23 -16.46 5.46 22.14
CA ASP A 23 -16.65 6.71 22.83
C ASP A 23 -15.69 7.77 22.30
N LYS A 24 -16.02 9.04 22.54
CA LYS A 24 -15.16 10.15 22.12
C LYS A 24 -13.73 9.95 22.62
N ILE A 25 -12.77 10.15 21.72
CA ILE A 25 -11.33 10.04 22.03
C ILE A 25 -10.97 11.15 23.04
N LYS A 26 -10.57 10.73 24.24
CA LYS A 26 -10.12 11.65 25.29
C LYS A 26 -8.65 11.96 25.12
N ASN A 27 -8.30 13.25 25.23
CA ASN A 27 -6.92 13.75 25.20
C ASN A 27 -6.13 13.28 23.94
N PRO A 28 -6.57 13.61 22.71
CA PRO A 28 -5.90 13.19 21.50
C PRO A 28 -4.46 13.74 21.40
N GLU A 29 -4.16 14.86 22.06
CA GLU A 29 -2.83 15.48 22.14
C GLU A 29 -1.76 14.58 22.77
N LYS A 30 -2.12 13.57 23.56
CA LYS A 30 -1.16 12.56 24.10
C LYS A 30 -0.44 11.77 23.00
N TYR A 31 -0.97 11.80 21.79
CA TYR A 31 -0.37 11.14 20.62
C TYR A 31 0.50 12.06 19.78
N LYS A 32 0.71 13.33 20.19
CA LYS A 32 1.53 14.30 19.46
C LYS A 32 2.89 13.71 19.06
N GLY A 33 3.26 13.90 17.79
CA GLY A 33 4.50 13.39 17.21
C GLY A 33 4.51 11.90 16.91
N LYS A 34 3.45 11.15 17.26
CA LYS A 34 3.34 9.73 16.88
C LYS A 34 2.86 9.61 15.44
N THR A 35 3.28 8.55 14.76
CA THR A 35 2.74 8.18 13.45
C THR A 35 1.52 7.26 13.63
N MET A 36 0.43 7.62 13.00
CA MET A 36 -0.80 6.83 13.01
C MET A 36 -1.16 6.41 11.59
N ILE A 37 -1.30 5.10 11.40
CA ILE A 37 -1.62 4.50 10.10
C ILE A 37 -3.07 4.02 10.11
N VAL A 38 -3.89 4.59 9.22
CA VAL A 38 -5.25 4.17 8.95
C VAL A 38 -5.25 3.27 7.72
N GLY A 39 -5.83 2.09 7.81
CA GLY A 39 -5.95 1.17 6.67
C GLY A 39 -4.81 0.14 6.53
N SER A 40 -3.93 -0.03 7.53
CA SER A 40 -2.82 -0.98 7.48
C SER A 40 -3.23 -2.46 7.41
N VAL A 41 -4.45 -2.80 7.83
CA VAL A 41 -4.98 -4.19 7.85
C VAL A 41 -6.27 -4.31 7.03
N THR A 42 -7.18 -3.36 7.24
CA THR A 42 -8.46 -3.27 6.51
C THR A 42 -8.61 -1.85 6.01
N ASP A 43 -9.12 -1.69 4.79
CA ASP A 43 -9.28 -0.36 4.19
C ASP A 43 -10.33 0.45 4.96
N GLY A 44 -9.90 1.56 5.58
CA GLY A 44 -10.77 2.49 6.28
C GLY A 44 -11.74 3.24 5.37
N TYR A 45 -11.47 3.25 4.06
CA TYR A 45 -12.31 3.86 3.03
C TYR A 45 -13.03 2.81 2.16
N ASN A 46 -13.34 1.64 2.73
CA ASN A 46 -14.15 0.65 2.04
C ASN A 46 -15.56 1.21 1.70
N TYR A 47 -16.30 0.47 0.87
CA TYR A 47 -17.63 0.89 0.39
C TYR A 47 -18.58 1.40 1.49
N PHE A 48 -18.56 0.77 2.66
CA PHE A 48 -19.47 1.14 3.76
C PHE A 48 -19.09 2.46 4.47
N GLU A 49 -17.86 2.94 4.30
CA GLU A 49 -17.43 4.22 4.86
C GLU A 49 -18.23 5.40 4.30
N ALA A 50 -18.74 5.29 3.07
CA ALA A 50 -19.65 6.29 2.50
C ALA A 50 -20.91 6.49 3.38
N LYS A 51 -21.41 5.38 3.96
CA LYS A 51 -22.61 5.38 4.83
C LYS A 51 -22.28 5.69 6.29
N TYR A 52 -21.31 4.97 6.85
CA TYR A 52 -21.08 5.00 8.30
C TYR A 52 -20.13 6.11 8.75
N LYS A 53 -19.32 6.68 7.86
CA LYS A 53 -18.40 7.81 8.09
C LYS A 53 -17.51 7.66 9.34
N ARG A 54 -17.08 6.42 9.64
CA ARG A 54 -16.30 6.16 10.85
C ARG A 54 -14.87 6.64 10.74
N THR A 55 -14.26 6.51 9.55
CA THR A 55 -12.93 7.06 9.29
C THR A 55 -12.97 8.60 9.34
N ARG A 56 -13.99 9.23 8.75
CA ARG A 56 -14.16 10.68 8.86
C ARG A 56 -14.32 11.13 10.31
N ALA A 57 -15.20 10.49 11.10
CA ALA A 57 -15.39 10.79 12.51
C ALA A 57 -14.08 10.66 13.30
N PHE A 58 -13.27 9.62 13.03
CA PHE A 58 -11.96 9.45 13.62
C PHE A 58 -11.02 10.63 13.28
N LEU A 59 -10.98 11.06 12.02
CA LEU A 59 -10.18 12.21 11.61
C LEU A 59 -10.64 13.50 12.28
N GLU A 60 -11.95 13.74 12.41
CA GLU A 60 -12.51 14.90 13.12
C GLU A 60 -12.09 14.91 14.61
N GLU A 61 -12.18 13.76 15.29
CA GLU A 61 -11.80 13.64 16.71
C GLU A 61 -10.29 13.78 16.96
N MET A 62 -9.46 13.39 15.98
CA MET A 62 -8.00 13.47 16.09
C MET A 62 -7.43 14.78 15.54
N GLN A 63 -8.27 15.68 15.04
CA GLN A 63 -7.84 16.98 14.56
C GLN A 63 -7.15 17.79 15.69
N GLY A 64 -6.02 18.42 15.38
CA GLY A 64 -5.23 19.15 16.38
C GLY A 64 -4.38 18.28 17.32
N SER A 65 -4.44 16.95 17.23
CA SER A 65 -3.65 16.03 18.06
C SER A 65 -2.13 16.13 17.83
N GLY A 66 -1.71 16.65 16.66
CA GLY A 66 -0.28 16.71 16.29
C GLY A 66 0.33 15.37 15.88
N ILE A 67 -0.49 14.37 15.48
CA ILE A 67 0.00 13.12 14.92
C ILE A 67 0.49 13.30 13.49
N ASN A 68 1.42 12.44 13.06
CA ASN A 68 1.74 12.22 11.65
C ASN A 68 0.74 11.20 11.09
N LEU A 69 -0.07 11.61 10.12
CA LEU A 69 -1.16 10.78 9.59
C LEU A 69 -0.71 10.08 8.31
N ILE A 70 -0.83 8.75 8.28
CA ILE A 70 -0.71 7.95 7.06
C ILE A 70 -2.05 7.26 6.81
N ILE A 71 -2.59 7.38 5.60
CA ILE A 71 -3.79 6.68 5.16
C ILE A 71 -3.39 5.73 4.05
N THR A 72 -3.67 4.43 4.20
CA THR A 72 -3.46 3.42 3.16
C THR A 72 -4.82 2.95 2.65
N THR A 73 -5.06 3.06 1.35
CA THR A 73 -6.37 2.75 0.77
C THR A 73 -6.26 2.24 -0.68
N LYS A 74 -7.30 1.60 -1.16
CA LYS A 74 -7.57 1.33 -2.59
C LYS A 74 -8.75 2.17 -3.11
N SER A 75 -9.29 3.06 -2.28
CA SER A 75 -10.54 3.78 -2.55
C SER A 75 -10.28 5.20 -3.02
N ASN A 76 -11.12 5.66 -3.94
CA ASN A 76 -11.21 7.07 -4.31
C ASN A 76 -12.03 7.89 -3.28
N LEU A 77 -12.77 7.24 -2.38
CA LEU A 77 -13.60 7.91 -1.36
C LEU A 77 -12.78 8.79 -0.40
N VAL A 78 -11.49 8.55 -0.25
CA VAL A 78 -10.60 9.36 0.59
C VAL A 78 -10.58 10.83 0.16
N THR A 79 -10.86 11.16 -1.10
CA THR A 79 -10.93 12.54 -1.60
C THR A 79 -12.03 13.37 -0.92
N ARG A 80 -13.09 12.73 -0.39
CA ARG A 80 -14.11 13.36 0.44
C ARG A 80 -13.55 14.09 1.66
N ASP A 81 -12.45 13.58 2.20
CA ASP A 81 -11.90 14.02 3.48
C ASP A 81 -10.59 14.82 3.33
N ILE A 82 -10.28 15.32 2.13
CA ILE A 82 -9.13 16.20 1.86
C ILE A 82 -9.14 17.41 2.80
N ASP A 83 -10.30 17.98 3.08
CA ASP A 83 -10.50 19.12 3.99
C ASP A 83 -9.92 18.84 5.40
N LEU A 84 -10.13 17.64 5.91
CA LEU A 84 -9.61 17.20 7.22
C LEU A 84 -8.14 16.76 7.13
N ILE A 85 -7.80 15.95 6.13
CA ILE A 85 -6.47 15.34 6.01
C ILE A 85 -5.38 16.43 5.95
N LYS A 86 -5.58 17.49 5.19
CA LYS A 86 -4.61 18.58 5.06
C LYS A 86 -4.40 19.41 6.34
N THR A 87 -5.23 19.25 7.37
CA THR A 87 -5.05 19.93 8.66
C THR A 87 -4.01 19.25 9.55
N TYR A 88 -3.58 18.04 9.22
CA TYR A 88 -2.54 17.31 9.96
C TYR A 88 -1.13 17.79 9.60
N PRO A 89 -0.15 17.70 10.51
CA PRO A 89 1.19 18.27 10.29
C PRO A 89 1.95 17.66 9.11
N ASN A 90 1.84 16.36 8.90
CA ASN A 90 2.57 15.61 7.88
C ASN A 90 1.67 14.53 7.26
N PRO A 91 0.57 14.91 6.58
CA PRO A 91 -0.34 13.93 6.03
C PRO A 91 0.28 13.23 4.82
N LEU A 92 0.01 11.93 4.73
CA LEU A 92 0.41 11.09 3.62
C LEU A 92 -0.75 10.17 3.25
N VAL A 93 -1.11 10.10 1.98
CA VAL A 93 -2.10 9.14 1.50
C VAL A 93 -1.44 8.20 0.51
N ALA A 94 -1.57 6.89 0.77
CA ALA A 94 -0.96 5.84 -0.01
C ALA A 94 -2.03 4.99 -0.70
N TRP A 95 -1.91 4.80 -2.01
CA TRP A 95 -2.75 3.88 -2.78
C TRP A 95 -2.02 2.63 -3.17
N SER A 96 -2.66 1.46 -2.96
CA SER A 96 -2.17 0.22 -3.53
C SER A 96 -2.54 0.16 -5.02
N ILE A 97 -1.52 0.23 -5.89
CA ILE A 97 -1.64 0.09 -7.35
C ILE A 97 -0.52 -0.85 -7.80
N ASN A 98 -0.85 -2.09 -8.10
CA ASN A 98 0.13 -3.12 -8.47
C ASN A 98 -0.04 -3.64 -9.90
N THR A 99 -0.92 -3.02 -10.66
CA THR A 99 -1.14 -3.27 -12.08
C THR A 99 -1.86 -2.08 -12.70
N LEU A 100 -1.73 -1.89 -14.00
CA LEU A 100 -2.59 -1.02 -14.81
C LEU A 100 -3.63 -1.83 -15.61
N ASP A 101 -3.58 -3.15 -15.53
CA ASP A 101 -4.53 -4.06 -16.16
C ASP A 101 -5.78 -4.23 -15.27
N GLU A 102 -6.93 -3.70 -15.73
CA GLU A 102 -8.21 -3.78 -15.03
C GLU A 102 -8.77 -5.21 -14.97
N GLU A 103 -8.44 -6.08 -15.91
CA GLU A 103 -8.88 -7.49 -15.89
C GLU A 103 -8.13 -8.25 -14.79
N PHE A 104 -6.80 -8.13 -14.74
CA PHE A 104 -6.03 -8.71 -13.65
C PHE A 104 -6.46 -8.14 -12.28
N LYS A 105 -6.74 -6.83 -12.21
CA LYS A 105 -7.26 -6.20 -10.98
C LYS A 105 -8.59 -6.81 -10.54
N LYS A 106 -9.54 -7.07 -11.45
CA LYS A 106 -10.84 -7.69 -11.13
C LYS A 106 -10.69 -9.10 -10.58
N ASP A 107 -9.70 -9.86 -11.07
CA ASP A 107 -9.39 -11.18 -10.52
C ASP A 107 -8.81 -11.12 -9.10
N MET A 108 -8.12 -10.03 -8.76
CA MET A 108 -7.42 -9.88 -7.48
C MET A 108 -8.25 -9.19 -6.39
N ASP A 109 -9.05 -8.17 -6.73
CA ASP A 109 -9.85 -7.44 -5.74
C ASP A 109 -11.11 -6.77 -6.34
N SER A 110 -12.09 -6.50 -5.47
CA SER A 110 -13.34 -5.80 -5.81
C SER A 110 -13.28 -4.28 -5.54
N ALA A 111 -12.11 -3.73 -5.22
CA ALA A 111 -11.95 -2.31 -4.95
C ALA A 111 -12.17 -1.45 -6.22
N PRO A 112 -12.26 -0.11 -6.13
CA PRO A 112 -12.41 0.78 -7.28
C PRO A 112 -11.37 0.55 -8.39
N THR A 113 -11.70 0.98 -9.60
CA THR A 113 -10.84 0.85 -10.78
C THR A 113 -9.47 1.50 -10.58
N ILE A 114 -8.45 1.00 -11.27
CA ILE A 114 -7.11 1.59 -11.22
C ILE A 114 -7.16 3.06 -11.65
N LYS A 115 -7.88 3.35 -12.71
CA LYS A 115 -8.09 4.72 -13.19
C LYS A 115 -8.62 5.63 -12.08
N SER A 116 -9.65 5.22 -11.33
CA SER A 116 -10.21 6.05 -10.26
C SER A 116 -9.26 6.21 -9.05
N ARG A 117 -8.39 5.21 -8.79
CA ARG A 117 -7.34 5.32 -7.76
C ARG A 117 -6.29 6.37 -8.17
N ILE A 118 -5.86 6.36 -9.43
CA ILE A 118 -4.88 7.30 -9.98
C ILE A 118 -5.46 8.74 -9.99
N GLU A 119 -6.70 8.90 -10.42
CA GLU A 119 -7.40 10.19 -10.39
C GLU A 119 -7.53 10.74 -8.95
N ALA A 120 -7.85 9.88 -7.99
CA ALA A 120 -7.91 10.27 -6.58
C ALA A 120 -6.55 10.67 -6.01
N MET A 121 -5.48 9.93 -6.36
CA MET A 121 -4.11 10.27 -5.98
C MET A 121 -3.74 11.66 -6.50
N LYS A 122 -4.01 11.95 -7.77
CA LYS A 122 -3.77 13.26 -8.36
C LYS A 122 -4.52 14.37 -7.64
N GLN A 123 -5.83 14.19 -7.35
CA GLN A 123 -6.62 15.17 -6.61
C GLN A 123 -6.05 15.48 -5.23
N VAL A 124 -5.56 14.47 -4.52
CA VAL A 124 -4.95 14.62 -3.19
C VAL A 124 -3.60 15.34 -3.29
N HIS A 125 -2.79 14.99 -4.29
CA HIS A 125 -1.53 15.68 -4.58
C HIS A 125 -1.76 17.16 -4.91
N ASP A 126 -2.70 17.46 -5.79
CA ASP A 126 -3.06 18.83 -6.20
C ASP A 126 -3.58 19.67 -5.01
N ALA A 127 -4.13 19.02 -3.98
CA ALA A 127 -4.51 19.66 -2.72
C ALA A 127 -3.32 19.93 -1.76
N GLY A 128 -2.09 19.58 -2.16
CA GLY A 128 -0.87 19.78 -1.36
C GLY A 128 -0.63 18.72 -0.28
N ILE A 129 -1.29 17.56 -0.38
CA ILE A 129 -1.09 16.41 0.51
C ILE A 129 -0.11 15.45 -0.17
N ARG A 130 0.88 14.96 0.58
CA ARG A 130 1.83 13.98 0.05
C ARG A 130 1.14 12.68 -0.33
N THR A 131 1.58 12.12 -1.43
CA THR A 131 1.01 10.90 -2.01
C THR A 131 2.04 9.79 -2.16
N THR A 132 1.59 8.56 -2.06
CA THR A 132 2.40 7.37 -2.26
C THR A 132 1.68 6.38 -3.16
N CYS A 133 2.40 5.86 -4.14
CA CYS A 133 2.01 4.66 -4.84
C CYS A 133 2.66 3.45 -4.17
N PHE A 134 1.84 2.59 -3.59
CA PHE A 134 2.29 1.33 -3.01
C PHE A 134 2.12 0.22 -4.05
N ILE A 135 3.19 -0.09 -4.78
CA ILE A 135 3.22 -1.18 -5.76
C ILE A 135 3.39 -2.50 -4.99
N SER A 136 2.28 -2.96 -4.42
CA SER A 136 2.23 -4.12 -3.53
C SER A 136 0.92 -4.88 -3.66
N PRO A 137 1.01 -6.22 -3.74
CA PRO A 137 2.24 -6.96 -3.99
C PRO A 137 2.66 -6.91 -5.46
N ILE A 138 3.98 -6.96 -5.74
CA ILE A 138 4.50 -7.16 -7.09
C ILE A 138 4.36 -8.64 -7.45
N PHE A 139 3.59 -8.94 -8.48
CA PHE A 139 3.44 -10.28 -9.04
C PHE A 139 4.53 -10.52 -10.08
N PRO A 140 5.46 -11.48 -9.87
CA PRO A 140 6.53 -11.76 -10.82
C PRO A 140 6.02 -12.05 -12.23
N GLY A 141 6.54 -11.33 -13.23
CA GLY A 141 6.15 -11.49 -14.62
C GLY A 141 4.81 -10.87 -15.03
N ILE A 142 4.02 -10.33 -14.07
CA ILE A 142 2.71 -9.72 -14.33
C ILE A 142 2.73 -8.22 -14.01
N THR A 143 3.23 -7.83 -12.83
CA THR A 143 3.32 -6.41 -12.46
C THR A 143 4.43 -5.73 -13.23
N ASP A 144 4.09 -4.79 -14.11
CA ASP A 144 5.05 -3.90 -14.76
C ASP A 144 5.29 -2.65 -13.90
N VAL A 145 6.34 -2.72 -13.07
CA VAL A 145 6.71 -1.66 -12.14
C VAL A 145 7.00 -0.34 -12.85
N PHE A 146 7.69 -0.41 -14.00
CA PHE A 146 8.14 0.79 -14.71
C PHE A 146 6.98 1.53 -15.38
N THR A 147 6.07 0.81 -16.01
CA THR A 147 4.86 1.41 -16.61
C THR A 147 3.98 2.07 -15.53
N ILE A 148 3.88 1.45 -14.34
CA ILE A 148 3.17 2.09 -13.21
C ILE A 148 3.88 3.37 -12.78
N ILE A 149 5.21 3.35 -12.63
CA ILE A 149 5.99 4.54 -12.24
C ILE A 149 5.81 5.67 -13.26
N GLU A 150 5.90 5.39 -14.55
CA GLU A 150 5.70 6.38 -15.60
C GLU A 150 4.32 7.05 -15.52
N GLU A 151 3.28 6.28 -15.20
CA GLU A 151 1.90 6.79 -15.09
C GLU A 151 1.69 7.74 -13.90
N ILE A 152 2.43 7.55 -12.77
CA ILE A 152 2.14 8.27 -11.52
C ILE A 152 3.23 9.26 -11.09
N LYS A 153 4.39 9.27 -11.71
CA LYS A 153 5.59 10.00 -11.22
C LYS A 153 5.40 11.50 -11.05
N ASP A 154 4.49 12.12 -11.81
CA ASP A 154 4.29 13.58 -11.79
C ASP A 154 3.39 14.07 -10.65
N PHE A 155 2.72 13.15 -9.94
CA PHE A 155 1.83 13.44 -8.81
C PHE A 155 1.98 12.42 -7.67
N CYS A 156 3.18 11.86 -7.52
CA CYS A 156 3.52 10.90 -6.48
C CYS A 156 4.83 11.29 -5.81
N ASP A 157 4.84 11.39 -4.48
CA ASP A 157 6.03 11.76 -3.72
C ASP A 157 6.88 10.54 -3.35
N TYR A 158 6.22 9.40 -3.12
CA TYR A 158 6.90 8.15 -2.75
C TYR A 158 6.36 6.98 -3.55
N ILE A 159 7.24 6.08 -3.91
CA ILE A 159 6.91 4.81 -4.58
C ILE A 159 7.43 3.68 -3.70
N TRP A 160 6.52 2.92 -3.10
CA TRP A 160 6.88 1.79 -2.26
C TRP A 160 6.77 0.49 -3.03
N LEU A 161 7.84 -0.29 -3.03
CA LEU A 161 7.92 -1.56 -3.75
C LEU A 161 7.95 -2.71 -2.75
N GLU A 162 6.98 -3.61 -2.83
CA GLU A 162 6.93 -4.80 -1.98
C GLU A 162 6.69 -6.06 -2.83
N ASN A 163 7.52 -7.07 -2.60
CA ASN A 163 7.41 -8.34 -3.29
C ASN A 163 6.18 -9.14 -2.84
N LEU A 164 5.61 -9.93 -3.75
CA LEU A 164 4.57 -10.90 -3.41
C LEU A 164 5.14 -11.96 -2.46
N ASN A 165 4.55 -12.04 -1.27
CA ASN A 165 4.95 -12.96 -0.22
C ASN A 165 3.93 -14.08 -0.06
N LEU A 166 4.16 -15.20 -0.73
CA LEU A 166 3.24 -16.36 -0.71
C LEU A 166 3.39 -17.17 0.57
N ARG A 167 2.53 -16.87 1.56
CA ARG A 167 2.48 -17.57 2.85
C ARG A 167 1.07 -18.08 3.16
N GLY A 168 1.01 -19.05 4.08
CA GLY A 168 -0.24 -19.53 4.65
C GLY A 168 -1.24 -20.06 3.63
N THR A 169 -2.52 -19.86 3.92
CA THR A 169 -3.66 -20.49 3.21
C THR A 169 -3.92 -19.91 1.82
N PHE A 170 -3.45 -18.72 1.50
CA PHE A 170 -3.68 -18.13 0.17
C PHE A 170 -2.62 -18.55 -0.88
N LYS A 171 -1.49 -19.14 -0.47
CA LYS A 171 -0.46 -19.61 -1.41
C LYS A 171 -1.01 -20.58 -2.47
N PRO A 172 -1.77 -21.63 -2.12
CA PRO A 172 -2.34 -22.53 -3.11
C PRO A 172 -3.26 -21.80 -4.11
N THR A 173 -4.06 -20.85 -3.64
CA THR A 173 -4.98 -20.07 -4.48
C THR A 173 -4.22 -19.28 -5.56
N ILE A 174 -3.16 -18.56 -5.15
CA ILE A 174 -2.35 -17.81 -6.12
C ILE A 174 -1.61 -18.74 -7.08
N ILE A 175 -1.01 -19.82 -6.57
CA ILE A 175 -0.30 -20.78 -7.45
C ILE A 175 -1.26 -21.41 -8.48
N ASN A 176 -2.50 -21.76 -8.07
CA ASN A 176 -3.49 -22.29 -9.00
C ASN A 176 -3.92 -21.23 -10.02
N TYR A 177 -4.16 -19.98 -9.59
CA TYR A 177 -4.44 -18.87 -10.49
C TYR A 177 -3.35 -18.71 -11.56
N ILE A 178 -2.07 -18.74 -11.16
CA ILE A 178 -0.96 -18.65 -12.12
C ILE A 178 -0.99 -19.83 -13.09
N LYS A 179 -1.20 -21.06 -12.61
CA LYS A 179 -1.27 -22.25 -13.48
C LYS A 179 -2.38 -22.15 -14.52
N GLU A 180 -3.52 -21.59 -14.16
CA GLU A 180 -4.70 -21.50 -15.00
C GLU A 180 -4.65 -20.32 -15.98
N LYS A 181 -4.24 -19.15 -15.51
CA LYS A 181 -4.29 -17.89 -16.26
C LYS A 181 -2.97 -17.49 -16.91
N HIS A 182 -1.85 -17.91 -16.34
CA HIS A 182 -0.49 -17.55 -16.75
C HIS A 182 0.44 -18.78 -16.75
N PRO A 183 0.10 -19.87 -17.48
CA PRO A 183 0.86 -21.13 -17.43
C PRO A 183 2.34 -20.96 -17.81
N GLU A 184 2.69 -19.96 -18.61
CA GLU A 184 4.05 -19.59 -19.00
C GLU A 184 4.91 -19.13 -17.80
N LEU A 185 4.29 -18.68 -16.71
CA LEU A 185 4.98 -18.23 -15.52
C LEU A 185 5.19 -19.33 -14.46
N ASN A 186 4.73 -20.54 -14.69
CA ASN A 186 4.82 -21.64 -13.72
C ASN A 186 6.26 -21.90 -13.25
N ASP A 187 7.21 -21.93 -14.18
CA ASP A 187 8.61 -22.18 -13.84
C ASP A 187 9.21 -21.04 -13.03
N LEU A 188 8.85 -19.79 -13.34
CA LEU A 188 9.28 -18.60 -12.58
C LEU A 188 8.76 -18.68 -11.13
N TYR A 189 7.47 -18.95 -10.95
CA TYR A 189 6.85 -19.05 -9.61
C TYR A 189 7.42 -20.23 -8.81
N ASN A 190 7.69 -21.37 -9.46
CA ASN A 190 8.35 -22.50 -8.82
C ASN A 190 9.79 -22.14 -8.37
N LYS A 191 10.57 -21.46 -9.20
CA LYS A 191 11.91 -20.98 -8.82
C LYS A 191 11.83 -20.08 -7.58
N ILE A 192 10.99 -19.06 -7.60
CA ILE A 192 10.91 -18.06 -6.52
C ILE A 192 10.35 -18.69 -5.22
N TYR A 193 9.19 -19.38 -5.29
CA TYR A 193 8.41 -19.72 -4.10
C TYR A 193 8.61 -21.15 -3.59
N THR A 194 9.17 -22.04 -4.42
CA THR A 194 9.50 -23.42 -4.02
C THR A 194 11.00 -23.58 -3.80
N LYS A 195 11.79 -23.16 -4.78
CA LYS A 195 13.26 -23.25 -4.69
C LYS A 195 13.89 -22.09 -3.91
N LYS A 196 13.11 -21.07 -3.57
CA LYS A 196 13.53 -19.84 -2.86
C LYS A 196 14.67 -19.09 -3.56
N ASP A 197 14.64 -19.11 -4.89
CA ASP A 197 15.58 -18.39 -5.74
C ASP A 197 15.24 -16.89 -5.73
N MET A 198 16.19 -16.07 -5.27
CA MET A 198 16.04 -14.63 -5.15
C MET A 198 16.47 -13.86 -6.41
N SER A 199 17.01 -14.54 -7.42
CA SER A 199 17.58 -13.90 -8.62
C SER A 199 16.60 -12.97 -9.36
N TYR A 200 15.31 -13.30 -9.36
CA TYR A 200 14.27 -12.42 -9.92
C TYR A 200 14.22 -11.07 -9.19
N TRP A 201 14.19 -11.11 -7.86
CA TRP A 201 14.08 -9.91 -7.03
C TRP A 201 15.36 -9.08 -7.07
N GLU A 202 16.52 -9.73 -7.08
CA GLU A 202 17.83 -9.09 -7.23
C GLU A 202 17.95 -8.42 -8.62
N GLY A 203 17.46 -9.09 -9.66
CA GLY A 203 17.43 -8.53 -11.01
C GLY A 203 16.45 -7.35 -11.15
N LEU A 204 15.29 -7.43 -10.51
CA LEU A 204 14.32 -6.32 -10.49
C LEU A 204 14.87 -5.13 -9.69
N ASP A 205 15.46 -5.38 -8.53
CA ASP A 205 16.10 -4.37 -7.69
C ASP A 205 17.14 -3.56 -8.47
N LYS A 206 18.06 -4.26 -9.13
CA LYS A 206 19.08 -3.63 -9.97
C LYS A 206 18.47 -2.75 -11.07
N LYS A 207 17.45 -3.25 -11.78
CA LYS A 207 16.75 -2.47 -12.82
C LYS A 207 16.07 -1.23 -12.27
N VAL A 208 15.50 -1.32 -11.05
CA VAL A 208 14.88 -0.16 -10.40
C VAL A 208 15.93 0.86 -10.00
N GLN A 209 17.10 0.45 -9.50
CA GLN A 209 18.21 1.36 -9.20
C GLN A 209 18.69 2.07 -10.47
N GLU A 210 18.96 1.32 -11.56
CA GLU A 210 19.37 1.88 -12.86
C GLU A 210 18.32 2.89 -13.39
N TYR A 211 17.03 2.56 -13.22
CA TYR A 211 15.95 3.46 -13.62
C TYR A 211 15.94 4.75 -12.75
N ALA A 212 16.09 4.62 -11.43
CA ALA A 212 16.14 5.74 -10.51
C ALA A 212 17.30 6.67 -10.85
N ASP A 213 18.51 6.14 -11.03
CA ASP A 213 19.72 6.90 -11.40
C ASP A 213 19.51 7.67 -12.72
N LYS A 214 19.02 6.97 -13.75
CA LYS A 214 18.77 7.58 -15.06
C LYS A 214 17.78 8.74 -15.01
N ASN A 215 16.74 8.63 -14.15
CA ASN A 215 15.67 9.63 -14.04
C ASN A 215 15.90 10.65 -12.92
N GLY A 216 16.98 10.50 -12.15
CA GLY A 216 17.32 11.37 -11.03
C GLY A 216 16.34 11.22 -9.85
N PHE A 217 15.82 10.02 -9.63
CA PHE A 217 15.03 9.67 -8.46
C PHE A 217 15.96 9.26 -7.32
N MET A 218 15.56 9.55 -6.10
CA MET A 218 16.20 8.98 -4.92
C MET A 218 15.74 7.53 -4.75
N TYR A 219 16.69 6.62 -4.52
CA TYR A 219 16.41 5.21 -4.25
C TYR A 219 16.95 4.82 -2.89
N VAL A 220 16.13 4.17 -2.06
CA VAL A 220 16.49 3.73 -0.70
C VAL A 220 15.91 2.33 -0.41
N ILE A 221 16.53 1.62 0.53
CA ILE A 221 16.12 0.29 0.95
C ILE A 221 15.60 0.35 2.39
N ASP A 222 14.35 -0.11 2.60
CA ASP A 222 13.68 -0.27 3.91
C ASP A 222 13.74 0.97 4.82
N GLU A 223 13.54 2.15 4.24
CA GLU A 223 13.59 3.43 4.93
C GLU A 223 12.21 3.96 5.34
N GLU A 224 12.21 4.92 6.27
CA GLU A 224 10.98 5.55 6.75
C GLU A 224 10.31 6.46 5.70
N PRO A 225 8.96 6.49 5.65
CA PRO A 225 8.21 7.19 4.60
C PRO A 225 8.21 8.73 4.71
N PHE A 226 9.01 9.33 5.59
CA PHE A 226 9.07 10.78 5.78
C PHE A 226 10.45 11.37 5.48
N LEU A 227 11.20 10.73 4.60
CA LEU A 227 12.48 11.21 4.15
C LEU A 227 12.37 12.61 3.53
N LYS A 228 13.39 13.43 3.74
CA LYS A 228 13.50 14.70 3.04
C LYS A 228 13.78 14.44 1.57
N ASN A 229 12.97 15.02 0.71
CA ASN A 229 13.14 14.92 -0.73
C ASN A 229 13.78 16.18 -1.30
N PRO A 230 15.09 16.21 -1.51
CA PRO A 230 15.78 17.40 -2.04
C PRO A 230 15.60 17.57 -3.54
N THR A 231 15.14 16.53 -4.26
CA THR A 231 15.09 16.53 -5.72
C THR A 231 13.75 16.99 -6.28
N GLY A 232 12.70 17.02 -5.48
CA GLY A 232 11.33 17.29 -5.94
C GLY A 232 10.75 16.18 -6.86
N LYS A 233 11.47 15.06 -7.01
CA LYS A 233 11.04 13.87 -7.77
C LYS A 233 10.67 12.74 -6.81
N PRO A 234 9.90 11.73 -7.24
CA PRO A 234 9.55 10.61 -6.37
C PRO A 234 10.76 9.95 -5.71
N ILE A 235 10.60 9.54 -4.46
CA ILE A 235 11.54 8.67 -3.76
C ILE A 235 11.05 7.24 -3.90
N ILE A 236 11.89 6.36 -4.46
CA ILE A 236 11.61 4.93 -4.54
C ILE A 236 12.14 4.25 -3.28
N ILE A 237 11.24 3.59 -2.54
CA ILE A 237 11.57 2.86 -1.32
C ILE A 237 11.34 1.38 -1.58
N ASN A 238 12.40 0.59 -1.52
CA ASN A 238 12.36 -0.84 -1.81
C ASN A 238 12.31 -1.67 -0.53
N TYR A 239 11.19 -2.42 -0.36
CA TYR A 239 10.97 -3.34 0.74
C TYR A 239 11.16 -4.83 0.36
N PHE A 240 11.79 -5.17 -0.77
CA PHE A 240 11.97 -6.58 -1.19
C PHE A 240 12.69 -7.44 -0.14
N TYR A 241 13.56 -6.83 0.65
CA TYR A 241 14.38 -7.49 1.65
C TYR A 241 13.90 -7.30 3.08
N HIS A 242 12.77 -6.64 3.27
CA HIS A 242 12.23 -6.26 4.58
C HIS A 242 12.20 -7.41 5.59
N GLU A 243 11.80 -8.62 5.17
CA GLU A 243 11.77 -9.79 6.06
C GLU A 243 13.15 -10.28 6.44
N LYS A 244 14.11 -10.25 5.50
CA LYS A 244 15.50 -10.65 5.75
C LYS A 244 16.17 -9.68 6.74
N ILE A 245 15.93 -8.39 6.57
CA ILE A 245 16.42 -7.35 7.47
C ILE A 245 15.82 -7.49 8.88
N ARG A 246 14.51 -7.73 8.99
CA ARG A 246 13.84 -7.98 10.28
C ARG A 246 14.33 -9.25 10.98
N GLN A 247 14.68 -10.30 10.25
CA GLN A 247 15.26 -11.51 10.85
C GLN A 247 16.65 -11.24 11.39
N LEU A 248 17.48 -10.48 10.67
CA LEU A 248 18.83 -10.11 11.13
C LEU A 248 18.80 -9.19 12.36
N SER A 249 17.80 -8.28 12.45
CA SER A 249 17.65 -7.40 13.63
C SER A 249 17.13 -8.10 14.88
N LYS A 250 16.45 -9.23 14.75
CA LYS A 250 15.99 -10.05 15.89
C LYS A 250 17.08 -10.97 16.46
N ASN A 251 18.15 -11.18 15.71
CA ASN A 251 19.28 -12.02 16.11
C ASN A 251 20.47 -11.20 16.67
N LYS A 252 20.29 -9.92 16.83
CA LYS A 252 21.15 -8.99 17.58
C LYS A 252 20.51 -8.62 18.92
#